data_32d95eab734c52b576b6c1610f9b52d7
#
_entry.id   32d95eab734c52b576b6c1610f9b52d7
#
_cell.length_a   1.000
_cell.length_b   1.000
_cell.length_c   1.000
_cell.angle_alpha   90.00
_cell.angle_beta   90.00
_cell.angle_gamma   90.00
#
_symmetry.space_group_name_H-M   'P 1'
#
loop_
_entity.id
_entity.type
_entity.pdbx_description
1 polymer ?
#
loop_
_entity_poly.entity_id
_entity_poly.type
_entity_poly.pdbx_seq_one_letter_code
_entity_poly.pdbx_strand_id
1 'polypeptide(L)'
;RVEELQNLYSLPDNIVFYMATPPEMYEVIPLGLQKCGLAYTSDGFRRIVVEKPFGTDIKSAKHLTRLLESIFDEHDIYRIDHYLGKETVQNILVLRFSNGIFEPLWNRNYIDHVEIVSSETLGIGNRGGYYESSGALRDMVQNHLLQLMAFIAMEPPVAFDPESIRDEIAKVFKSLHHYTPEEMQEQIVRGQYTAGTIAGESVQGYRDEKNVSGDSVRETYVAMKIELDNWRWAGTPFYIYTGKRLSEKKTEIIIHFKSTPQQLFVGQCSGSSCNQLIIRVQPNESIALRFGLKIPGSGFEVRQVSMDFLYSSLSDKKLPDAYERLLLDVMLGDSTLYSRADAQEASWNFIDPIIKNWVKRRKDGLAFYASGSDPEEIDRLMPHDKKCNCCNEMM
;
A
#
# COMPACT_ATOMS: atom_id res chain seq x y z
N ARG A 1 -13.73 -32.51 -18.86
CA ARG A 1 -13.80 -31.33 -19.74
C ARG A 1 -12.42 -30.67 -19.95
N VAL A 2 -11.58 -30.49 -18.91
CA VAL A 2 -10.19 -29.96 -19.06
C VAL A 2 -9.39 -30.87 -19.99
N GLU A 3 -9.30 -32.17 -19.69
CA GLU A 3 -8.60 -33.19 -20.51
C GLU A 3 -9.12 -33.25 -21.96
N GLU A 4 -10.43 -33.14 -22.14
CA GLU A 4 -11.03 -33.09 -23.48
C GLU A 4 -10.52 -31.89 -24.28
N LEU A 5 -10.45 -30.72 -23.65
CA LEU A 5 -9.95 -29.49 -24.30
C LEU A 5 -8.45 -29.57 -24.58
N GLN A 6 -7.67 -30.09 -23.63
CA GLN A 6 -6.23 -30.28 -23.81
C GLN A 6 -5.95 -31.22 -25.00
N ASN A 7 -6.65 -32.35 -25.07
CA ASN A 7 -6.51 -33.29 -26.19
C ASN A 7 -6.99 -32.68 -27.52
N LEU A 8 -8.12 -31.96 -27.51
CA LEU A 8 -8.71 -31.36 -28.71
C LEU A 8 -7.79 -30.30 -29.33
N TYR A 9 -7.14 -29.51 -28.52
CA TYR A 9 -6.30 -28.38 -28.96
C TYR A 9 -4.79 -28.65 -28.84
N SER A 10 -4.39 -29.87 -28.45
CA SER A 10 -2.99 -30.24 -28.22
C SER A 10 -2.28 -29.25 -27.26
N LEU A 11 -2.96 -28.86 -26.17
CA LEU A 11 -2.44 -27.93 -25.19
C LEU A 11 -1.48 -28.64 -24.21
N PRO A 12 -0.43 -27.98 -23.74
CA PRO A 12 0.42 -28.50 -22.67
C PRO A 12 -0.37 -28.67 -21.39
N ASP A 13 0.14 -29.48 -20.45
CA ASP A 13 -0.51 -29.70 -19.16
C ASP A 13 -0.20 -28.58 -18.15
N ASN A 14 -0.44 -27.35 -18.59
CA ASN A 14 -0.25 -26.12 -17.82
C ASN A 14 -1.61 -25.52 -17.48
N ILE A 15 -1.94 -25.45 -16.18
CA ILE A 15 -3.22 -24.91 -15.73
C ILE A 15 -3.02 -23.82 -14.68
N VAL A 16 -3.70 -22.70 -14.86
CA VAL A 16 -3.85 -21.63 -13.87
C VAL A 16 -5.28 -21.66 -13.36
N PHE A 17 -5.46 -21.80 -12.06
CA PHE A 17 -6.74 -21.69 -11.35
C PHE A 17 -6.90 -20.29 -10.78
N TYR A 18 -7.72 -19.45 -11.41
CA TYR A 18 -7.99 -18.11 -10.93
C TYR A 18 -9.27 -18.08 -10.10
N MET A 19 -9.11 -17.88 -8.78
CA MET A 19 -10.23 -17.82 -7.84
C MET A 19 -10.85 -16.41 -7.78
N ALA A 20 -11.55 -16.01 -8.86
CA ALA A 20 -12.39 -14.82 -8.90
C ALA A 20 -13.73 -15.08 -8.20
N THR A 21 -13.69 -15.58 -6.98
CA THR A 21 -14.84 -16.06 -6.19
C THR A 21 -14.89 -15.37 -4.83
N PRO A 22 -16.03 -15.42 -4.12
CA PRO A 22 -16.09 -14.93 -2.74
C PRO A 22 -15.12 -15.70 -1.82
N PRO A 23 -14.62 -15.06 -0.74
CA PRO A 23 -13.62 -15.64 0.16
C PRO A 23 -14.03 -16.98 0.80
N GLU A 24 -15.31 -17.23 0.98
CA GLU A 24 -15.85 -18.49 1.50
C GLU A 24 -15.52 -19.70 0.63
N MET A 25 -15.17 -19.45 -0.64
CA MET A 25 -14.78 -20.50 -1.59
C MET A 25 -13.27 -20.81 -1.57
N TYR A 26 -12.45 -20.02 -0.88
CA TYR A 26 -10.98 -20.18 -0.88
C TYR A 26 -10.49 -21.46 -0.19
N GLU A 27 -11.32 -22.09 0.62
CA GLU A 27 -11.06 -23.43 1.16
C GLU A 27 -11.69 -24.53 0.29
N VAL A 28 -12.91 -24.30 -0.18
CA VAL A 28 -13.72 -25.30 -0.89
C VAL A 28 -13.10 -25.66 -2.25
N ILE A 29 -12.66 -24.64 -3.01
CA ILE A 29 -12.12 -24.85 -4.36
C ILE A 29 -10.81 -25.64 -4.34
N PRO A 30 -9.76 -25.24 -3.58
CA PRO A 30 -8.50 -25.99 -3.54
C PRO A 30 -8.67 -27.43 -3.09
N LEU A 31 -9.48 -27.68 -2.06
CA LEU A 31 -9.81 -29.04 -1.61
C LEU A 31 -10.55 -29.84 -2.70
N GLY A 32 -11.42 -29.19 -3.46
CA GLY A 32 -12.10 -29.80 -4.61
C GLY A 32 -11.12 -30.17 -5.72
N LEU A 33 -10.17 -29.27 -6.05
CA LEU A 33 -9.13 -29.52 -7.05
C LEU A 33 -8.22 -30.68 -6.63
N GLN A 34 -7.82 -30.73 -5.36
CA GLN A 34 -7.05 -31.84 -4.82
C GLN A 34 -7.80 -33.16 -4.93
N LYS A 35 -9.07 -33.19 -4.50
CA LYS A 35 -9.92 -34.40 -4.52
C LYS A 35 -10.15 -34.93 -5.94
N CYS A 36 -10.22 -34.05 -6.94
CA CYS A 36 -10.38 -34.40 -8.34
C CYS A 36 -9.05 -34.72 -9.06
N GLY A 37 -7.92 -34.65 -8.36
CA GLY A 37 -6.58 -34.86 -8.94
C GLY A 37 -6.10 -33.73 -9.87
N LEU A 38 -6.80 -32.61 -9.92
CA LEU A 38 -6.43 -31.45 -10.76
C LEU A 38 -5.33 -30.55 -10.19
N ALA A 39 -5.07 -30.66 -8.91
CA ALA A 39 -4.03 -29.87 -8.25
C ALA A 39 -2.60 -30.38 -8.48
N TYR A 40 -2.47 -31.54 -9.11
CA TYR A 40 -1.18 -32.18 -9.37
C TYR A 40 -0.96 -32.44 -10.84
N THR A 41 0.28 -32.35 -11.30
CA THR A 41 0.72 -32.79 -12.62
C THR A 41 2.16 -33.32 -12.54
N SER A 42 2.50 -34.26 -13.42
CA SER A 42 3.87 -34.73 -13.62
C SER A 42 4.58 -34.04 -14.77
N ASP A 43 3.82 -33.31 -15.61
CA ASP A 43 4.32 -32.70 -16.85
C ASP A 43 3.62 -31.35 -17.07
N GLY A 44 4.25 -30.27 -16.63
CA GLY A 44 3.69 -28.93 -16.68
C GLY A 44 3.62 -28.25 -15.33
N PHE A 45 2.64 -27.35 -15.13
CA PHE A 45 2.46 -26.64 -13.85
C PHE A 45 0.98 -26.55 -13.44
N ARG A 46 0.78 -26.39 -12.13
CA ARG A 46 -0.52 -26.11 -11.51
C ARG A 46 -0.40 -24.88 -10.63
N ARG A 47 -0.84 -23.71 -11.09
CA ARG A 47 -0.77 -22.47 -10.36
C ARG A 47 -2.12 -22.02 -9.89
N ILE A 48 -2.21 -21.51 -8.67
CA ILE A 48 -3.43 -20.99 -8.09
C ILE A 48 -3.30 -19.50 -7.80
N VAL A 49 -4.27 -18.73 -8.29
CA VAL A 49 -4.36 -17.28 -8.08
C VAL A 49 -5.45 -17.00 -7.07
N VAL A 50 -5.12 -16.31 -6.01
CA VAL A 50 -6.03 -15.99 -4.90
C VAL A 50 -6.20 -14.49 -4.80
N GLU A 51 -7.45 -14.03 -4.75
CA GLU A 51 -7.82 -12.64 -4.53
C GLU A 51 -7.85 -12.29 -3.04
N LYS A 52 -7.72 -11.00 -2.73
CA LYS A 52 -7.95 -10.55 -1.35
C LYS A 52 -9.42 -10.70 -0.94
N PRO A 53 -9.70 -10.89 0.36
CA PRO A 53 -8.79 -10.86 1.51
C PRO A 53 -8.10 -12.20 1.78
N PHE A 54 -6.84 -12.13 2.23
CA PHE A 54 -6.08 -13.31 2.68
C PHE A 54 -6.26 -13.51 4.19
N GLY A 55 -7.47 -13.89 4.60
CA GLY A 55 -7.91 -13.91 5.99
C GLY A 55 -8.43 -12.55 6.47
N THR A 56 -8.97 -12.55 7.69
CA THR A 56 -9.51 -11.37 8.38
C THR A 56 -8.78 -11.06 9.69
N ASP A 57 -7.94 -12.00 10.13
CA ASP A 57 -7.04 -11.95 11.29
C ASP A 57 -5.87 -12.93 11.07
N ILE A 58 -4.91 -12.93 12.00
CA ILE A 58 -3.74 -13.81 11.92
C ILE A 58 -4.11 -15.31 11.90
N LYS A 59 -5.19 -15.72 12.58
CA LYS A 59 -5.60 -17.13 12.65
C LYS A 59 -6.15 -17.63 11.33
N SER A 60 -7.07 -16.87 10.73
CA SER A 60 -7.68 -17.20 9.45
C SER A 60 -6.66 -17.11 8.31
N ALA A 61 -5.73 -16.14 8.36
CA ALA A 61 -4.65 -16.04 7.40
C ALA A 61 -3.72 -17.26 7.45
N LYS A 62 -3.27 -17.66 8.65
CA LYS A 62 -2.45 -18.87 8.84
C LYS A 62 -3.17 -20.14 8.43
N HIS A 63 -4.48 -20.23 8.69
CA HIS A 63 -5.28 -21.37 8.30
C HIS A 63 -5.35 -21.50 6.77
N LEU A 64 -5.71 -20.41 6.08
CA LEU A 64 -5.77 -20.38 4.61
C LEU A 64 -4.40 -20.69 3.98
N THR A 65 -3.33 -20.10 4.50
CA THR A 65 -1.96 -20.37 4.02
C THR A 65 -1.62 -21.85 4.12
N ARG A 66 -1.78 -22.47 5.32
CA ARG A 66 -1.48 -23.90 5.52
C ARG A 66 -2.32 -24.82 4.62
N LEU A 67 -3.57 -24.45 4.42
CA LEU A 67 -4.47 -25.21 3.53
C LEU A 67 -3.94 -25.16 2.08
N LEU A 68 -3.62 -23.97 1.58
CA LEU A 68 -3.08 -23.83 0.23
C LEU A 68 -1.74 -24.55 0.06
N GLU A 69 -0.82 -24.38 1.02
CA GLU A 69 0.50 -25.05 1.02
C GLU A 69 0.43 -26.57 1.20
N SER A 70 -0.67 -27.09 1.74
CA SER A 70 -0.90 -28.57 1.77
C SER A 70 -1.30 -29.15 0.42
N ILE A 71 -1.62 -28.30 -0.57
CA ILE A 71 -2.14 -28.69 -1.88
C ILE A 71 -1.22 -28.24 -3.01
N PHE A 72 -0.65 -27.04 -2.91
CA PHE A 72 0.23 -26.40 -3.88
C PHE A 72 1.53 -26.00 -3.21
N ASP A 73 2.64 -26.02 -3.93
CA ASP A 73 3.89 -25.44 -3.46
C ASP A 73 3.77 -23.90 -3.41
N GLU A 74 4.46 -23.23 -2.46
CA GLU A 74 4.35 -21.77 -2.29
C GLU A 74 4.70 -20.99 -3.57
N HIS A 75 5.61 -21.50 -4.40
CA HIS A 75 5.98 -20.87 -5.68
C HIS A 75 4.86 -20.92 -6.74
N ASP A 76 3.85 -21.78 -6.56
CA ASP A 76 2.68 -21.89 -7.41
C ASP A 76 1.43 -21.19 -6.83
N ILE A 77 1.57 -20.54 -5.66
CA ILE A 77 0.48 -19.78 -5.02
C ILE A 77 0.70 -18.28 -5.28
N TYR A 78 -0.20 -17.67 -6.04
CA TYR A 78 -0.15 -16.27 -6.45
C TYR A 78 -1.21 -15.46 -5.71
N ARG A 79 -0.82 -14.74 -4.65
CA ARG A 79 -1.70 -13.87 -3.86
C ARG A 79 -1.70 -12.48 -4.46
N ILE A 80 -2.78 -12.11 -5.15
CA ILE A 80 -2.88 -10.82 -5.88
C ILE A 80 -2.94 -9.63 -4.93
N ASP A 81 -2.02 -8.69 -5.17
CA ASP A 81 -2.16 -7.30 -4.79
C ASP A 81 -2.07 -6.42 -6.04
N HIS A 82 -3.20 -5.88 -6.49
CA HIS A 82 -3.25 -5.13 -7.75
C HIS A 82 -2.44 -3.81 -7.72
N TYR A 83 -2.04 -3.30 -6.53
CA TYR A 83 -1.13 -2.16 -6.44
C TYR A 83 0.27 -2.51 -6.95
N LEU A 84 0.73 -3.75 -6.72
CA LEU A 84 2.03 -4.21 -7.19
C LEU A 84 2.09 -4.38 -8.72
N GLY A 85 0.94 -4.60 -9.35
CA GLY A 85 0.82 -4.65 -10.82
C GLY A 85 0.92 -3.29 -11.51
N LYS A 86 0.95 -2.17 -10.77
CA LYS A 86 1.05 -0.84 -11.36
C LYS A 86 2.48 -0.50 -11.77
N GLU A 87 2.67 0.04 -12.96
CA GLU A 87 3.98 0.38 -13.52
C GLU A 87 4.79 1.32 -12.61
N THR A 88 4.16 2.33 -12.01
CA THR A 88 4.82 3.25 -11.08
C THR A 88 5.32 2.57 -9.82
N VAL A 89 4.63 1.53 -9.34
CA VAL A 89 5.05 0.75 -8.16
C VAL A 89 6.25 -0.13 -8.52
N GLN A 90 6.19 -0.82 -9.65
CA GLN A 90 7.32 -1.61 -10.16
C GLN A 90 8.56 -0.74 -10.39
N ASN A 91 8.35 0.48 -10.89
CA ASN A 91 9.45 1.41 -11.14
C ASN A 91 10.16 1.89 -9.85
N ILE A 92 9.59 1.72 -8.68
CA ILE A 92 10.31 2.01 -7.42
C ILE A 92 11.61 1.19 -7.35
N LEU A 93 11.56 -0.08 -7.74
CA LEU A 93 12.74 -0.95 -7.76
C LEU A 93 13.77 -0.45 -8.76
N VAL A 94 13.34 -0.07 -9.97
CA VAL A 94 14.23 0.47 -11.01
C VAL A 94 14.80 1.82 -10.57
N LEU A 95 13.97 2.72 -10.08
CA LEU A 95 14.39 4.04 -9.58
C LEU A 95 15.47 3.91 -8.51
N ARG A 96 15.30 3.01 -7.57
CA ARG A 96 16.25 2.81 -6.47
C ARG A 96 17.52 2.10 -6.93
N PHE A 97 17.40 0.97 -7.61
CA PHE A 97 18.50 0.03 -7.79
C PHE A 97 19.23 0.16 -9.13
N SER A 98 18.71 0.89 -10.11
CA SER A 98 19.44 1.21 -11.34
C SER A 98 20.12 2.59 -11.32
N ASN A 99 19.85 3.44 -10.31
CA ASN A 99 20.36 4.81 -10.25
C ASN A 99 21.24 5.02 -9.02
N GLY A 100 22.55 5.08 -9.23
CA GLY A 100 23.54 5.22 -8.15
C GLY A 100 23.46 6.53 -7.35
N ILE A 101 22.62 7.48 -7.73
CA ILE A 101 22.42 8.75 -6.98
C ILE A 101 21.39 8.60 -5.86
N PHE A 102 20.44 7.64 -5.92
CA PHE A 102 19.38 7.51 -4.94
C PHE A 102 19.76 6.58 -3.78
N GLU A 103 20.23 5.38 -4.04
CA GLU A 103 20.44 4.37 -3.01
C GLU A 103 21.39 4.81 -1.86
N PRO A 104 22.50 5.56 -2.11
CA PRO A 104 23.33 6.08 -1.03
C PRO A 104 22.58 7.03 -0.07
N LEU A 105 21.54 7.70 -0.56
CA LEU A 105 20.70 8.62 0.23
C LEU A 105 19.51 7.92 0.88
N TRP A 106 19.26 6.64 0.56
CA TRP A 106 18.04 5.91 0.91
C TRP A 106 18.11 5.26 2.30
N ASN A 107 18.32 6.09 3.32
CA ASN A 107 18.47 5.65 4.71
C ASN A 107 18.22 6.79 5.69
N ARG A 108 18.17 6.45 6.97
CA ARG A 108 17.94 7.35 8.12
C ARG A 108 18.88 8.55 8.22
N ASN A 109 20.05 8.53 7.56
CA ASN A 109 20.99 9.64 7.64
C ASN A 109 20.55 10.83 6.77
N TYR A 110 19.81 10.56 5.69
CA TYR A 110 19.41 11.54 4.69
C TYR A 110 17.89 11.72 4.59
N ILE A 111 17.10 10.68 4.87
CA ILE A 111 15.63 10.74 4.87
C ILE A 111 15.15 11.10 6.27
N ASP A 112 14.29 12.13 6.33
CA ASP A 112 13.63 12.57 7.55
C ASP A 112 12.43 11.69 7.87
N HIS A 113 11.53 11.57 6.92
CA HIS A 113 10.37 10.68 6.99
C HIS A 113 9.85 10.33 5.59
N VAL A 114 8.95 9.35 5.55
CA VAL A 114 8.24 8.94 4.33
C VAL A 114 6.75 9.03 4.58
N GLU A 115 6.00 9.62 3.65
CA GLU A 115 4.54 9.62 3.66
C GLU A 115 4.01 8.67 2.57
N ILE A 116 3.01 7.85 2.89
CA ILE A 116 2.32 6.97 1.95
C ILE A 116 0.83 7.24 2.09
N VAL A 117 0.25 7.81 1.05
CA VAL A 117 -1.13 8.30 1.05
C VAL A 117 -1.96 7.51 0.08
N SER A 118 -3.16 7.11 0.48
CA SER A 118 -4.19 6.61 -0.43
C SER A 118 -5.55 7.16 -0.04
N SER A 119 -5.97 8.23 -0.68
CA SER A 119 -7.24 8.92 -0.43
C SER A 119 -8.26 8.64 -1.53
N GLU A 120 -9.52 8.50 -1.14
CA GLU A 120 -10.64 8.29 -2.04
C GLU A 120 -11.77 9.29 -1.77
N THR A 121 -12.31 9.90 -2.82
CA THR A 121 -13.50 10.77 -2.73
C THR A 121 -14.80 9.98 -2.66
N LEU A 122 -14.78 8.72 -3.08
CA LEU A 122 -15.94 7.84 -3.04
C LEU A 122 -16.18 7.28 -1.65
N GLY A 123 -17.45 7.09 -1.27
CA GLY A 123 -17.86 6.30 -0.11
C GLY A 123 -17.91 4.81 -0.43
N ILE A 124 -18.50 4.03 0.48
CA ILE A 124 -18.60 2.57 0.31
C ILE A 124 -19.71 2.15 -0.65
N GLY A 125 -20.71 3.01 -0.91
CA GLY A 125 -21.84 2.72 -1.80
C GLY A 125 -22.61 1.46 -1.40
N ASN A 126 -22.81 0.54 -2.34
CA ASN A 126 -23.52 -0.74 -2.09
C ASN A 126 -22.70 -1.79 -1.34
N ARG A 127 -21.44 -1.50 -0.97
CA ARG A 127 -20.51 -2.45 -0.34
C ARG A 127 -20.52 -2.42 1.20
N GLY A 128 -21.58 -1.86 1.83
CA GLY A 128 -21.68 -1.71 3.30
C GLY A 128 -21.41 -3.00 4.05
N GLY A 129 -22.06 -4.10 3.69
CA GLY A 129 -21.86 -5.39 4.34
C GLY A 129 -20.42 -5.91 4.29
N TYR A 130 -19.74 -5.77 3.15
CA TYR A 130 -18.33 -6.11 3.03
C TYR A 130 -17.47 -5.18 3.91
N TYR A 131 -17.74 -3.87 3.85
CA TYR A 131 -16.91 -2.90 4.56
C TYR A 131 -17.07 -2.98 6.08
N GLU A 132 -18.25 -3.36 6.59
CA GLU A 132 -18.47 -3.67 8.00
C GLU A 132 -17.55 -4.79 8.52
N SER A 133 -17.19 -5.73 7.68
CA SER A 133 -16.25 -6.80 8.03
C SER A 133 -14.79 -6.40 7.88
N SER A 134 -14.43 -5.55 6.91
CA SER A 134 -13.04 -5.18 6.60
C SER A 134 -12.59 -3.90 7.30
N GLY A 135 -13.21 -2.75 7.02
CA GLY A 135 -12.71 -1.44 7.40
C GLY A 135 -11.45 -1.02 6.63
N ALA A 136 -11.01 0.22 6.82
CA ALA A 136 -9.87 0.78 6.10
C ALA A 136 -8.53 0.09 6.46
N LEU A 137 -8.38 -0.38 7.71
CA LEU A 137 -7.15 -1.04 8.16
C LEU A 137 -6.89 -2.35 7.39
N ARG A 138 -7.92 -3.21 7.27
CA ARG A 138 -7.78 -4.47 6.54
C ARG A 138 -7.84 -4.27 5.03
N ASP A 139 -8.72 -3.35 4.57
CA ASP A 139 -8.93 -3.16 3.12
C ASP A 139 -7.72 -2.52 2.44
N MET A 140 -7.02 -1.60 3.11
CA MET A 140 -5.97 -0.81 2.49
C MET A 140 -4.60 -0.98 3.17
N VAL A 141 -4.52 -0.90 4.49
CA VAL A 141 -3.23 -0.85 5.19
C VAL A 141 -2.55 -2.21 5.20
N GLN A 142 -3.25 -3.26 5.65
CA GLN A 142 -2.70 -4.61 5.86
C GLN A 142 -2.06 -5.22 4.60
N ASN A 143 -2.50 -4.80 3.45
CA ASN A 143 -2.02 -5.26 2.15
C ASN A 143 -1.33 -4.13 1.37
N HIS A 144 -2.09 -3.34 0.63
CA HIS A 144 -1.57 -2.38 -0.35
C HIS A 144 -0.53 -1.41 0.21
N LEU A 145 -0.84 -0.72 1.33
CA LEU A 145 0.03 0.34 1.83
C LEU A 145 1.27 -0.20 2.53
N LEU A 146 1.16 -1.33 3.23
CA LEU A 146 2.33 -2.02 3.77
C LEU A 146 3.22 -2.59 2.65
N GLN A 147 2.66 -3.06 1.53
CA GLN A 147 3.45 -3.49 0.38
C GLN A 147 4.19 -2.31 -0.27
N LEU A 148 3.51 -1.17 -0.49
CA LEU A 148 4.17 0.05 -0.98
C LEU A 148 5.30 0.48 -0.05
N MET A 149 5.06 0.45 1.27
CA MET A 149 6.10 0.74 2.26
C MET A 149 7.27 -0.23 2.15
N ALA A 150 7.02 -1.52 1.96
CA ALA A 150 8.07 -2.52 1.83
C ALA A 150 8.96 -2.27 0.61
N PHE A 151 8.39 -1.91 -0.55
CA PHE A 151 9.17 -1.54 -1.75
C PHE A 151 10.07 -0.31 -1.52
N ILE A 152 9.60 0.64 -0.71
CA ILE A 152 10.41 1.80 -0.31
C ILE A 152 11.49 1.40 0.71
N ALA A 153 11.17 0.53 1.65
CA ALA A 153 12.01 0.28 2.84
C ALA A 153 12.99 -0.89 2.69
N MET A 154 12.81 -1.77 1.70
CA MET A 154 13.64 -2.97 1.52
C MET A 154 15.11 -2.65 1.23
N GLU A 155 16.00 -3.58 1.58
CA GLU A 155 17.40 -3.53 1.14
C GLU A 155 17.50 -3.88 -0.36
N PRO A 156 18.58 -3.50 -1.05
CA PRO A 156 18.86 -3.99 -2.39
C PRO A 156 18.92 -5.52 -2.41
N PRO A 157 18.11 -6.20 -3.23
CA PRO A 157 18.17 -7.66 -3.31
C PRO A 157 19.50 -8.12 -3.91
N VAL A 158 19.95 -9.31 -3.57
CA VAL A 158 21.22 -9.89 -4.08
C VAL A 158 21.15 -10.22 -5.58
N ALA A 159 19.94 -10.43 -6.10
CA ALA A 159 19.66 -10.66 -7.51
C ALA A 159 18.26 -10.13 -7.85
N PHE A 160 18.02 -9.83 -9.12
CA PHE A 160 16.69 -9.44 -9.59
C PHE A 160 15.89 -10.69 -9.98
N ASP A 161 15.46 -11.42 -8.96
CA ASP A 161 14.62 -12.62 -9.07
C ASP A 161 13.51 -12.58 -8.00
N PRO A 162 12.43 -13.36 -8.18
CA PRO A 162 11.28 -13.32 -7.28
C PRO A 162 11.63 -13.61 -5.82
N GLU A 163 12.48 -14.60 -5.54
CA GLU A 163 12.80 -15.00 -4.17
C GLU A 163 13.63 -13.94 -3.46
N SER A 164 14.68 -13.41 -4.12
CA SER A 164 15.55 -12.37 -3.57
C SER A 164 14.76 -11.11 -3.21
N ILE A 165 13.81 -10.70 -4.08
CA ILE A 165 12.96 -9.51 -3.82
C ILE A 165 11.99 -9.79 -2.67
N ARG A 166 11.29 -10.93 -2.67
CA ARG A 166 10.34 -11.30 -1.63
C ARG A 166 10.99 -11.52 -0.27
N ASP A 167 12.25 -11.97 -0.23
CA ASP A 167 13.04 -12.06 1.00
C ASP A 167 13.26 -10.69 1.63
N GLU A 168 13.62 -9.68 0.85
CA GLU A 168 13.81 -8.33 1.37
C GLU A 168 12.49 -7.71 1.85
N ILE A 169 11.38 -7.93 1.14
CA ILE A 169 10.04 -7.52 1.58
C ILE A 169 9.69 -8.16 2.94
N ALA A 170 9.92 -9.46 3.08
CA ALA A 170 9.65 -10.18 4.33
C ALA A 170 10.49 -9.64 5.50
N LYS A 171 11.76 -9.25 5.26
CA LYS A 171 12.60 -8.61 6.28
C LYS A 171 12.04 -7.27 6.75
N VAL A 172 11.49 -6.45 5.83
CA VAL A 172 10.82 -5.19 6.20
C VAL A 172 9.66 -5.48 7.15
N PHE A 173 8.76 -6.40 6.79
CA PHE A 173 7.60 -6.71 7.65
C PHE A 173 8.00 -7.30 9.00
N LYS A 174 9.06 -8.10 9.06
CA LYS A 174 9.61 -8.63 10.31
C LYS A 174 10.27 -7.56 11.20
N SER A 175 10.62 -6.40 10.62
CA SER A 175 11.18 -5.26 11.35
C SER A 175 10.16 -4.20 11.77
N LEU A 176 8.86 -4.42 11.52
CA LEU A 176 7.80 -3.54 12.00
C LEU A 176 7.80 -3.45 13.52
N HIS A 177 7.84 -2.24 14.06
CA HIS A 177 7.76 -2.02 15.50
C HIS A 177 6.39 -2.41 16.05
N HIS A 178 6.36 -3.26 17.09
CA HIS A 178 5.11 -3.71 17.71
C HIS A 178 4.73 -2.79 18.86
N TYR A 179 3.66 -2.02 18.69
CA TYR A 179 3.19 -1.04 19.65
C TYR A 179 2.52 -1.66 20.87
N THR A 180 2.79 -1.07 22.05
CA THR A 180 1.96 -1.24 23.24
C THR A 180 0.58 -0.61 23.05
N PRO A 181 -0.43 -0.95 23.87
CA PRO A 181 -1.74 -0.30 23.77
C PRO A 181 -1.71 1.23 23.93
N GLU A 182 -0.77 1.75 24.72
CA GLU A 182 -0.54 3.18 24.94
C GLU A 182 0.04 3.82 23.67
N GLU A 183 1.09 3.27 23.11
CA GLU A 183 1.69 3.73 21.85
C GLU A 183 0.69 3.69 20.69
N MET A 184 -0.18 2.65 20.62
CA MET A 184 -1.26 2.61 19.62
C MET A 184 -2.19 3.82 19.69
N GLN A 185 -2.44 4.38 20.89
CA GLN A 185 -3.29 5.56 21.03
C GLN A 185 -2.59 6.83 20.54
N GLU A 186 -1.28 6.88 20.69
CA GLU A 186 -0.47 8.03 20.26
C GLU A 186 -0.11 7.97 18.78
N GLN A 187 0.18 6.76 18.26
CA GLN A 187 0.74 6.55 16.93
C GLN A 187 -0.30 6.17 15.86
N ILE A 188 -1.59 5.97 16.25
CA ILE A 188 -2.62 5.54 15.31
C ILE A 188 -3.88 6.38 15.52
N VAL A 189 -4.42 6.89 14.42
CA VAL A 189 -5.74 7.53 14.35
C VAL A 189 -6.66 6.65 13.53
N ARG A 190 -7.88 6.42 14.01
CA ARG A 190 -8.97 5.83 13.22
C ARG A 190 -10.13 6.78 13.14
N GLY A 191 -10.75 6.89 11.97
CA GLY A 191 -11.86 7.81 11.74
C GLY A 191 -13.02 7.16 11.00
N GLN A 192 -14.18 7.83 11.07
CA GLN A 192 -15.38 7.44 10.34
C GLN A 192 -16.02 8.68 9.73
N TYR A 193 -16.30 8.66 8.41
CA TYR A 193 -16.92 9.81 7.78
C TYR A 193 -18.38 10.02 8.19
N THR A 194 -18.75 11.28 8.33
CA THR A 194 -20.12 11.75 8.52
C THR A 194 -20.64 12.39 7.24
N ALA A 195 -21.90 12.79 7.24
CA ALA A 195 -22.43 13.58 6.13
C ALA A 195 -21.62 14.85 5.91
N GLY A 196 -21.52 15.29 4.66
CA GLY A 196 -20.75 16.46 4.27
C GLY A 196 -20.98 16.83 2.81
N THR A 197 -20.02 17.56 2.22
CA THR A 197 -20.10 18.02 0.84
C THR A 197 -18.82 17.70 0.10
N ILE A 198 -18.92 17.09 -1.07
CA ILE A 198 -17.78 16.79 -1.95
C ILE A 198 -18.11 17.37 -3.34
N ALA A 199 -17.23 18.19 -3.88
CA ALA A 199 -17.40 18.87 -5.17
C ALA A 199 -18.76 19.61 -5.31
N GLY A 200 -19.27 20.15 -4.19
CA GLY A 200 -20.56 20.88 -4.15
C GLY A 200 -21.80 19.99 -3.98
N GLU A 201 -21.65 18.65 -3.96
CA GLU A 201 -22.76 17.71 -3.75
C GLU A 201 -22.82 17.23 -2.30
N SER A 202 -24.02 17.24 -1.70
CA SER A 202 -24.25 16.69 -0.39
C SER A 202 -24.17 15.17 -0.42
N VAL A 203 -23.41 14.58 0.50
CA VAL A 203 -23.23 13.13 0.61
C VAL A 203 -23.55 12.65 2.02
N GLN A 204 -24.09 11.44 2.12
CA GLN A 204 -24.46 10.83 3.40
C GLN A 204 -23.27 10.36 4.22
N GLY A 205 -23.47 10.21 5.53
CA GLY A 205 -22.48 9.64 6.43
C GLY A 205 -22.41 8.11 6.32
N TYR A 206 -21.34 7.54 6.87
CA TYR A 206 -21.08 6.09 6.82
C TYR A 206 -22.25 5.26 7.39
N ARG A 207 -22.80 5.71 8.52
CA ARG A 207 -23.90 4.99 9.22
C ARG A 207 -25.24 5.09 8.51
N ASP A 208 -25.34 5.99 7.53
CA ASP A 208 -26.53 6.15 6.68
C ASP A 208 -26.41 5.36 5.36
N GLU A 209 -25.24 4.75 5.12
CA GLU A 209 -25.01 3.93 3.93
C GLU A 209 -25.76 2.60 4.03
N LYS A 210 -26.14 2.05 2.86
CA LYS A 210 -26.89 0.80 2.78
C LYS A 210 -26.11 -0.38 3.38
N ASN A 211 -26.79 -1.19 4.21
CA ASN A 211 -26.23 -2.36 4.90
C ASN A 211 -25.13 -2.01 5.92
N VAL A 212 -25.15 -0.82 6.49
CA VAL A 212 -24.31 -0.40 7.61
C VAL A 212 -25.17 -0.28 8.85
N SER A 213 -24.62 -0.70 10.02
CA SER A 213 -25.29 -0.50 11.29
C SER A 213 -25.25 0.97 11.71
N GLY A 214 -26.39 1.53 12.20
CA GLY A 214 -26.44 2.91 12.70
C GLY A 214 -25.57 3.19 13.93
N ASP A 215 -25.07 2.15 14.62
CA ASP A 215 -24.13 2.24 15.73
C ASP A 215 -22.73 1.70 15.38
N SER A 216 -22.45 1.49 14.11
CA SER A 216 -21.17 0.97 13.62
C SER A 216 -19.98 1.78 14.16
N VAL A 217 -18.94 1.05 14.55
CA VAL A 217 -17.63 1.59 14.96
C VAL A 217 -16.53 1.28 13.94
N ARG A 218 -16.93 0.87 12.72
CA ARG A 218 -16.01 0.53 11.66
C ARG A 218 -15.30 1.78 11.17
N GLU A 219 -13.98 1.70 11.10
CA GLU A 219 -13.16 2.77 10.60
C GLU A 219 -13.22 2.86 9.07
N THR A 220 -13.39 4.08 8.56
CA THR A 220 -13.33 4.43 7.13
C THR A 220 -12.09 5.27 6.80
N TYR A 221 -11.32 5.60 7.83
CA TYR A 221 -10.06 6.31 7.79
C TYR A 221 -9.09 5.71 8.80
N VAL A 222 -7.84 5.59 8.40
CA VAL A 222 -6.73 5.20 9.27
C VAL A 222 -5.52 6.06 8.93
N ALA A 223 -4.89 6.63 9.94
CA ALA A 223 -3.57 7.21 9.85
C ALA A 223 -2.65 6.57 10.89
N MET A 224 -1.42 6.26 10.50
CA MET A 224 -0.44 5.57 11.34
C MET A 224 0.94 6.17 11.14
N LYS A 225 1.65 6.40 12.25
CA LYS A 225 3.09 6.56 12.23
C LYS A 225 3.71 5.19 12.46
N ILE A 226 4.41 4.64 11.49
CA ILE A 226 5.06 3.31 11.56
C ILE A 226 6.56 3.48 11.71
N GLU A 227 7.15 2.71 12.60
CA GLU A 227 8.59 2.64 12.82
C GLU A 227 9.13 1.26 12.41
N LEU A 228 10.36 1.23 11.91
CA LEU A 228 11.06 0.02 11.53
C LEU A 228 12.29 -0.19 12.39
N ASP A 229 12.33 -1.32 13.11
CA ASP A 229 13.42 -1.69 14.02
C ASP A 229 14.57 -2.34 13.25
N ASN A 230 15.18 -1.57 12.33
CA ASN A 230 16.34 -2.00 11.57
C ASN A 230 17.37 -0.87 11.40
N TRP A 231 18.58 -1.21 10.98
CA TRP A 231 19.68 -0.24 10.88
C TRP A 231 19.45 0.86 9.85
N ARG A 232 18.74 0.56 8.77
CA ARG A 232 18.49 1.52 7.69
C ARG A 232 17.53 2.61 8.12
N TRP A 233 16.49 2.26 8.89
CA TRP A 233 15.34 3.12 9.13
C TRP A 233 15.09 3.51 10.59
N ALA A 234 15.84 2.95 11.56
CA ALA A 234 15.63 3.27 12.96
C ALA A 234 15.64 4.79 13.21
N GLY A 235 14.53 5.31 13.75
CA GLY A 235 14.30 6.74 13.99
C GLY A 235 13.82 7.55 12.77
N THR A 236 13.57 6.90 11.62
CA THR A 236 12.92 7.52 10.45
C THR A 236 11.50 6.98 10.34
N PRO A 237 10.47 7.76 10.66
CA PRO A 237 9.09 7.29 10.64
C PRO A 237 8.53 7.20 9.21
N PHE A 238 7.60 6.26 9.04
CA PHE A 238 6.73 6.14 7.88
C PHE A 238 5.31 6.54 8.30
N TYR A 239 4.77 7.57 7.69
CA TYR A 239 3.39 7.99 7.90
C TYR A 239 2.52 7.41 6.81
N ILE A 240 1.59 6.54 7.20
CA ILE A 240 0.64 5.92 6.27
C ILE A 240 -0.74 6.43 6.60
N TYR A 241 -1.47 6.94 5.61
CA TYR A 241 -2.88 7.26 5.80
C TYR A 241 -3.74 6.92 4.58
N THR A 242 -4.95 6.50 4.89
CA THR A 242 -5.96 6.15 3.88
C THR A 242 -7.36 6.46 4.41
N GLY A 243 -8.24 6.84 3.52
CA GLY A 243 -9.62 7.10 3.91
C GLY A 243 -10.56 7.24 2.71
N LYS A 244 -11.85 7.09 3.01
CA LYS A 244 -12.94 7.32 2.06
C LYS A 244 -13.61 8.66 2.32
N ARG A 245 -14.28 9.22 1.32
CA ARG A 245 -14.95 10.53 1.40
C ARG A 245 -14.00 11.68 1.77
N LEU A 246 -12.74 11.58 1.38
CA LEU A 246 -11.76 12.67 1.51
C LEU A 246 -11.93 13.69 0.36
N SER A 247 -11.22 14.81 0.46
CA SER A 247 -11.35 15.93 -0.49
C SER A 247 -10.89 15.60 -1.91
N GLU A 248 -9.90 14.71 -2.04
CA GLU A 248 -9.31 14.33 -3.32
C GLU A 248 -9.03 12.83 -3.43
N LYS A 249 -8.99 12.31 -4.67
CA LYS A 249 -8.56 10.94 -4.94
C LYS A 249 -7.10 10.96 -5.36
N LYS A 250 -6.22 10.38 -4.54
CA LYS A 250 -4.80 10.20 -4.88
C LYS A 250 -4.19 8.99 -4.18
N THR A 251 -3.17 8.42 -4.81
CA THR A 251 -2.22 7.52 -4.16
C THR A 251 -0.82 8.01 -4.50
N GLU A 252 -0.06 8.39 -3.49
CA GLU A 252 1.29 8.91 -3.67
C GLU A 252 2.20 8.52 -2.51
N ILE A 253 3.49 8.47 -2.78
CA ILE A 253 4.55 8.26 -1.82
C ILE A 253 5.44 9.49 -1.87
N ILE A 254 5.70 10.10 -0.72
CA ILE A 254 6.53 11.29 -0.61
C ILE A 254 7.71 10.97 0.31
N ILE A 255 8.91 11.02 -0.22
CA ILE A 255 10.14 10.88 0.53
C ILE A 255 10.65 12.27 0.87
N HIS A 256 10.69 12.62 2.15
CA HIS A 256 11.20 13.88 2.66
C HIS A 256 12.65 13.71 3.07
N PHE A 257 13.53 14.46 2.42
CA PHE A 257 14.93 14.47 2.80
C PHE A 257 15.18 15.44 3.96
N LYS A 258 16.14 15.12 4.80
CA LYS A 258 16.56 16.01 5.89
C LYS A 258 17.00 17.36 5.36
N SER A 259 16.77 18.40 6.13
CA SER A 259 17.26 19.74 5.84
C SER A 259 18.80 19.76 5.87
N THR A 260 19.37 20.77 5.19
CA THR A 260 20.82 20.99 5.23
C THR A 260 21.25 21.29 6.67
N PRO A 261 22.43 20.78 7.12
CA PRO A 261 22.93 21.00 8.48
C PRO A 261 23.10 22.47 8.84
N GLN A 262 23.35 23.32 7.84
CA GLN A 262 23.47 24.76 7.98
C GLN A 262 22.61 25.44 6.91
N GLN A 263 21.70 26.30 7.33
CA GLN A 263 20.89 27.11 6.43
C GLN A 263 21.63 28.41 6.07
N LEU A 264 22.26 28.44 4.90
CA LEU A 264 23.01 29.58 4.40
C LEU A 264 22.13 30.70 3.80
N PHE A 265 20.90 30.35 3.41
CA PHE A 265 19.96 31.25 2.71
C PHE A 265 18.74 31.58 3.58
N VAL A 266 18.99 31.87 4.88
CA VAL A 266 17.95 32.20 5.87
C VAL A 266 17.25 33.50 5.49
N GLY A 267 15.94 33.52 5.50
CA GLY A 267 15.10 34.73 5.35
C GLY A 267 14.49 34.94 3.96
N GLN A 268 14.74 34.03 3.02
CA GLN A 268 14.18 34.10 1.66
C GLN A 268 13.43 32.82 1.22
N CYS A 269 13.52 31.76 2.00
CA CYS A 269 12.54 30.67 2.05
C CYS A 269 11.98 30.65 3.46
N SER A 270 10.73 30.99 3.63
CA SER A 270 10.01 30.76 4.89
C SER A 270 9.65 29.28 4.96
N GLY A 271 10.56 28.46 5.49
CA GLY A 271 10.39 27.04 5.65
C GLY A 271 11.66 26.28 5.24
N SER A 272 11.91 25.16 5.90
CA SER A 272 13.02 24.27 5.57
C SER A 272 13.04 24.01 4.06
N SER A 273 14.24 24.03 3.45
CA SER A 273 14.44 23.62 2.07
C SER A 273 14.20 22.11 1.97
N CYS A 274 12.94 21.71 2.04
CA CYS A 274 12.55 20.30 2.00
C CYS A 274 12.71 19.76 0.58
N ASN A 275 13.85 19.13 0.33
CA ASN A 275 13.94 18.31 -0.87
C ASN A 275 12.98 17.14 -0.72
N GLN A 276 12.20 16.90 -1.76
CA GLN A 276 11.21 15.82 -1.77
C GLN A 276 11.30 15.04 -3.05
N LEU A 277 11.20 13.72 -2.95
CA LEU A 277 10.93 12.86 -4.08
C LEU A 277 9.49 12.35 -3.96
N ILE A 278 8.66 12.66 -4.94
CA ILE A 278 7.24 12.32 -4.97
C ILE A 278 7.02 11.28 -6.04
N ILE A 279 6.46 10.13 -5.66
CA ILE A 279 6.07 9.06 -6.58
C ILE A 279 4.54 9.01 -6.57
N ARG A 280 3.91 9.47 -7.64
CA ARG A 280 2.46 9.46 -7.79
C ARG A 280 2.02 8.19 -8.50
N VAL A 281 1.27 7.36 -7.78
CA VAL A 281 0.77 6.07 -8.27
C VAL A 281 -0.55 6.23 -9.02
N GLN A 282 -1.40 7.18 -8.59
CA GLN A 282 -2.66 7.56 -9.25
C GLN A 282 -3.23 8.87 -8.66
N PRO A 283 -4.00 9.67 -9.42
CA PRO A 283 -4.06 9.69 -10.89
C PRO A 283 -2.79 10.32 -11.47
N ASN A 284 -2.63 10.27 -12.80
CA ASN A 284 -1.51 10.91 -13.49
C ASN A 284 -0.15 10.43 -12.98
N GLU A 285 0.15 9.17 -13.23
CA GLU A 285 1.37 8.50 -12.81
C GLU A 285 2.63 9.31 -13.16
N SER A 286 3.43 9.63 -12.13
CA SER A 286 4.58 10.52 -12.29
C SER A 286 5.61 10.35 -11.17
N ILE A 287 6.82 10.82 -11.43
CA ILE A 287 7.86 11.06 -10.43
C ILE A 287 8.25 12.51 -10.48
N ALA A 288 8.30 13.16 -9.32
CA ALA A 288 8.71 14.55 -9.19
C ALA A 288 9.82 14.71 -8.16
N LEU A 289 10.86 15.47 -8.48
CA LEU A 289 11.91 15.87 -7.54
C LEU A 289 11.77 17.37 -7.25
N ARG A 290 11.49 17.72 -5.99
CA ARG A 290 11.41 19.11 -5.52
C ARG A 290 12.71 19.52 -4.85
N PHE A 291 13.23 20.67 -5.24
CA PHE A 291 14.46 21.24 -4.68
C PHE A 291 14.53 22.76 -4.86
N GLY A 292 15.43 23.42 -4.13
CA GLY A 292 15.58 24.87 -4.19
C GLY A 292 16.49 25.31 -5.34
N LEU A 293 16.05 26.32 -6.11
CA LEU A 293 16.89 27.01 -7.09
C LEU A 293 16.90 28.52 -6.85
N LYS A 294 18.02 29.15 -7.18
CA LYS A 294 18.17 30.61 -7.13
C LYS A 294 17.26 31.28 -8.17
N ILE A 295 16.53 32.32 -7.75
CA ILE A 295 15.75 33.14 -8.68
C ILE A 295 16.71 34.04 -9.49
N PRO A 296 16.67 34.02 -10.85
CA PRO A 296 17.45 34.92 -11.67
C PRO A 296 17.15 36.40 -11.37
N GLY A 297 18.18 37.21 -11.18
CA GLY A 297 18.03 38.63 -10.92
C GLY A 297 17.80 39.04 -9.44
N SER A 298 17.43 38.13 -8.53
CA SER A 298 17.04 38.42 -7.14
C SER A 298 18.12 38.08 -6.11
N GLY A 299 19.39 38.41 -6.36
CA GLY A 299 20.47 38.10 -5.42
C GLY A 299 20.60 36.57 -5.20
N PHE A 300 20.51 36.11 -3.94
CA PHE A 300 20.53 34.68 -3.58
C PHE A 300 19.17 34.20 -3.08
N GLU A 301 18.10 34.82 -3.54
CA GLU A 301 16.75 34.34 -3.25
C GLU A 301 16.51 32.95 -3.84
N VAL A 302 16.01 32.02 -3.01
CA VAL A 302 15.78 30.63 -3.37
C VAL A 302 14.28 30.35 -3.47
N ARG A 303 13.87 29.70 -4.55
CA ARG A 303 12.50 29.21 -4.76
C ARG A 303 12.51 27.72 -4.92
N GLN A 304 11.50 27.04 -4.36
CA GLN A 304 11.21 25.64 -4.64
C GLN A 304 10.78 25.47 -6.11
N VAL A 305 11.37 24.51 -6.78
CA VAL A 305 11.01 24.10 -8.13
C VAL A 305 10.78 22.61 -8.17
N SER A 306 9.97 22.17 -9.15
CA SER A 306 9.73 20.75 -9.40
C SER A 306 10.34 20.33 -10.74
N MET A 307 11.00 19.19 -10.75
CA MET A 307 11.38 18.48 -11.95
C MET A 307 10.46 17.28 -12.07
N ASP A 308 9.47 17.39 -12.96
CA ASP A 308 8.38 16.42 -13.10
C ASP A 308 8.61 15.52 -14.29
N PHE A 309 8.41 14.24 -14.09
CA PHE A 309 8.49 13.21 -15.09
C PHE A 309 7.17 12.42 -15.15
N LEU A 310 6.45 12.54 -16.26
CA LEU A 310 5.17 11.86 -16.48
C LEU A 310 5.41 10.52 -17.20
N TYR A 311 4.84 9.44 -16.72
CA TYR A 311 4.94 8.13 -17.38
C TYR A 311 4.34 8.13 -18.79
N SER A 312 3.28 8.90 -19.01
CA SER A 312 2.69 9.09 -20.34
C SER A 312 3.65 9.67 -21.38
N SER A 313 4.78 10.29 -20.95
CA SER A 313 5.81 10.80 -21.87
C SER A 313 6.85 9.75 -22.27
N LEU A 314 6.91 8.60 -21.60
CA LEU A 314 7.86 7.52 -21.91
C LEU A 314 7.41 6.60 -23.04
N SER A 315 6.12 6.50 -23.27
CA SER A 315 5.58 5.58 -24.25
C SER A 315 4.27 6.11 -24.81
N ASP A 316 4.14 6.07 -26.15
CA ASP A 316 2.86 6.35 -26.83
C ASP A 316 1.84 5.22 -26.63
N LYS A 317 2.24 4.11 -26.05
CA LYS A 317 1.34 2.99 -25.74
C LYS A 317 0.62 3.25 -24.42
N LYS A 318 -0.66 2.89 -24.40
CA LYS A 318 -1.43 2.85 -23.15
C LYS A 318 -0.73 1.89 -22.19
N LEU A 319 -0.52 2.33 -20.94
CA LEU A 319 0.01 1.47 -19.89
C LEU A 319 -0.93 0.26 -19.68
N PRO A 320 -0.37 -0.94 -19.51
CA PRO A 320 -1.18 -2.13 -19.24
C PRO A 320 -1.95 -1.95 -17.92
N ASP A 321 -3.12 -2.58 -17.84
CA ASP A 321 -3.84 -2.66 -16.57
C ASP A 321 -3.07 -3.55 -15.59
N ALA A 322 -3.15 -3.21 -14.29
CA ALA A 322 -2.45 -3.95 -13.26
C ALA A 322 -2.76 -5.47 -13.28
N TYR A 323 -4.02 -5.84 -13.55
CA TYR A 323 -4.42 -7.25 -13.67
C TYR A 323 -3.87 -7.92 -14.92
N GLU A 324 -3.80 -7.19 -16.04
CA GLU A 324 -3.20 -7.70 -17.29
C GLU A 324 -1.74 -8.10 -17.02
N ARG A 325 -0.97 -7.24 -16.36
CA ARG A 325 0.41 -7.51 -15.98
C ARG A 325 0.51 -8.72 -15.05
N LEU A 326 -0.25 -8.74 -13.96
CA LEU A 326 -0.21 -9.81 -12.98
C LEU A 326 -0.59 -11.17 -13.59
N LEU A 327 -1.64 -11.26 -14.41
CA LEU A 327 -2.02 -12.50 -15.05
C LEU A 327 -0.94 -13.01 -16.02
N LEU A 328 -0.26 -12.13 -16.73
CA LEU A 328 0.89 -12.50 -17.55
C LEU A 328 2.01 -13.11 -16.70
N ASP A 329 2.34 -12.47 -15.57
CA ASP A 329 3.37 -12.96 -14.66
C ASP A 329 3.04 -14.36 -14.11
N VAL A 330 1.78 -14.63 -13.76
CA VAL A 330 1.32 -15.98 -13.38
C VAL A 330 1.58 -16.99 -14.50
N MET A 331 1.27 -16.63 -15.74
CA MET A 331 1.49 -17.54 -16.87
C MET A 331 2.98 -17.81 -17.11
N LEU A 332 3.83 -16.82 -16.89
CA LEU A 332 5.29 -16.93 -17.02
C LEU A 332 5.97 -17.60 -15.81
N GLY A 333 5.30 -17.66 -14.67
CA GLY A 333 5.87 -18.17 -13.41
C GLY A 333 6.67 -17.14 -12.63
N ASP A 334 6.45 -15.87 -12.91
CA ASP A 334 7.09 -14.77 -12.18
C ASP A 334 6.24 -14.38 -10.96
N SER A 335 6.74 -14.63 -9.76
CA SER A 335 6.07 -14.31 -8.50
C SER A 335 6.60 -13.04 -7.82
N THR A 336 7.41 -12.23 -8.53
CA THR A 336 8.03 -10.99 -8.00
C THR A 336 7.00 -10.02 -7.40
N LEU A 337 5.85 -9.87 -8.03
CA LEU A 337 4.79 -8.93 -7.63
C LEU A 337 3.70 -9.57 -6.77
N TYR A 338 4.00 -10.74 -6.17
CA TYR A 338 3.03 -11.48 -5.36
C TYR A 338 3.50 -11.65 -3.92
N SER A 339 2.56 -11.52 -3.01
CA SER A 339 2.86 -11.63 -1.59
C SER A 339 3.12 -13.07 -1.19
N ARG A 340 4.25 -13.31 -0.48
CA ARG A 340 4.65 -14.62 0.05
C ARG A 340 4.04 -14.85 1.43
N ALA A 341 3.84 -16.10 1.80
CA ALA A 341 3.20 -16.52 3.05
C ALA A 341 3.84 -15.90 4.30
N ASP A 342 5.17 -15.87 4.39
CA ASP A 342 5.88 -15.32 5.56
C ASP A 342 5.74 -13.79 5.69
N ALA A 343 5.68 -13.07 4.57
CA ALA A 343 5.40 -11.65 4.53
C ALA A 343 3.94 -11.36 4.97
N GLN A 344 2.99 -12.16 4.49
CA GLN A 344 1.58 -12.10 4.92
C GLN A 344 1.43 -12.36 6.42
N GLU A 345 2.10 -13.38 6.95
CA GLU A 345 2.08 -13.67 8.38
C GLU A 345 2.67 -12.51 9.19
N ALA A 346 3.80 -11.94 8.76
CA ALA A 346 4.44 -10.82 9.45
C ALA A 346 3.55 -9.57 9.45
N SER A 347 2.90 -9.24 8.32
CA SER A 347 1.97 -8.12 8.25
C SER A 347 0.76 -8.31 9.17
N TRP A 348 0.19 -9.52 9.26
CA TRP A 348 -0.89 -9.83 10.19
C TRP A 348 -0.45 -9.80 11.66
N ASN A 349 0.77 -10.23 11.98
CA ASN A 349 1.32 -10.11 13.33
C ASN A 349 1.37 -8.65 13.80
N PHE A 350 1.61 -7.71 12.90
CA PHE A 350 1.59 -6.28 13.19
C PHE A 350 0.14 -5.73 13.30
N ILE A 351 -0.76 -6.08 12.39
CA ILE A 351 -2.11 -5.51 12.30
C ILE A 351 -3.10 -6.09 13.33
N ASP A 352 -3.03 -7.40 13.61
CA ASP A 352 -4.00 -8.08 14.45
C ASP A 352 -4.06 -7.55 15.91
N PRO A 353 -2.95 -7.19 16.58
CA PRO A 353 -2.99 -6.51 17.87
C PRO A 353 -3.75 -5.18 17.85
N ILE A 354 -3.63 -4.39 16.78
CA ILE A 354 -4.35 -3.12 16.60
C ILE A 354 -5.85 -3.36 16.54
N ILE A 355 -6.26 -4.34 15.73
CA ILE A 355 -7.68 -4.74 15.61
C ILE A 355 -8.23 -5.17 16.97
N LYS A 356 -7.51 -6.02 17.68
CA LYS A 356 -7.90 -6.50 19.02
C LYS A 356 -8.03 -5.36 20.04
N ASN A 357 -7.15 -4.37 19.98
CA ASN A 357 -7.21 -3.17 20.80
C ASN A 357 -8.50 -2.38 20.48
N TRP A 358 -8.81 -2.15 19.19
CA TRP A 358 -10.01 -1.43 18.79
C TRP A 358 -11.31 -2.15 19.12
N VAL A 359 -11.34 -3.48 19.05
CA VAL A 359 -12.51 -4.28 19.48
C VAL A 359 -12.77 -4.09 20.97
N LYS A 360 -11.72 -4.04 21.82
CA LYS A 360 -11.85 -3.80 23.27
C LYS A 360 -12.33 -2.37 23.55
N ARG A 361 -11.82 -1.40 22.84
CA ARG A 361 -12.12 0.04 23.06
C ARG A 361 -13.45 0.48 22.45
N ARG A 362 -14.00 -0.27 21.50
CA ARG A 362 -15.23 0.05 20.77
C ARG A 362 -15.24 1.47 20.20
N LYS A 363 -16.08 2.39 20.75
CA LYS A 363 -16.21 3.79 20.29
C LYS A 363 -15.04 4.68 20.74
N ASP A 364 -14.34 4.29 21.79
CA ASP A 364 -13.27 5.10 22.35
C ASP A 364 -12.11 5.23 21.35
N GLY A 365 -11.73 6.47 21.07
CA GLY A 365 -10.69 6.80 20.08
C GLY A 365 -11.13 6.66 18.60
N LEU A 366 -12.44 6.61 18.31
CA LEU A 366 -12.95 6.74 16.96
C LEU A 366 -13.28 8.22 16.69
N ALA A 367 -12.49 8.85 15.83
CA ALA A 367 -12.73 10.20 15.35
C ALA A 367 -13.86 10.26 14.32
N PHE A 368 -14.50 11.42 14.19
CA PHE A 368 -15.49 11.66 13.14
C PHE A 368 -15.04 12.82 12.27
N TYR A 369 -15.10 12.66 10.96
CA TYR A 369 -14.77 13.72 10.01
C TYR A 369 -15.90 13.94 9.01
N ALA A 370 -16.13 15.19 8.63
CA ALA A 370 -17.08 15.50 7.59
C ALA A 370 -16.59 15.00 6.23
N SER A 371 -17.49 14.44 5.42
CA SER A 371 -17.14 14.10 4.04
C SER A 371 -16.56 15.31 3.30
N GLY A 372 -15.40 15.15 2.67
CA GLY A 372 -14.64 16.21 2.02
C GLY A 372 -13.52 16.81 2.90
N SER A 373 -13.30 16.29 4.11
CA SER A 373 -12.20 16.72 5.00
C SER A 373 -11.43 15.54 5.56
N ASP A 374 -10.28 15.80 6.17
CA ASP A 374 -9.53 14.86 6.99
C ASP A 374 -9.94 14.97 8.47
N PRO A 375 -9.78 13.92 9.29
CA PRO A 375 -9.89 14.02 10.75
C PRO A 375 -8.88 15.00 11.32
N GLU A 376 -9.30 15.90 12.22
CA GLU A 376 -8.39 16.86 12.89
C GLU A 376 -7.29 16.15 13.70
N GLU A 377 -7.59 14.97 14.22
CA GLU A 377 -6.65 14.16 15.00
C GLU A 377 -5.39 13.72 14.23
N ILE A 378 -5.37 13.82 12.90
CA ILE A 378 -4.19 13.52 12.11
C ILE A 378 -3.04 14.49 12.41
N ASP A 379 -3.34 15.73 12.78
CA ASP A 379 -2.35 16.76 13.03
C ASP A 379 -1.38 16.40 14.18
N ARG A 380 -1.81 15.55 15.10
CA ARG A 380 -0.95 15.06 16.19
C ARG A 380 0.10 14.03 15.72
N LEU A 381 -0.16 13.32 14.62
CA LEU A 381 0.75 12.32 14.05
C LEU A 381 1.76 12.95 13.12
N MET A 382 1.31 13.93 12.34
CA MET A 382 2.12 14.50 11.27
C MET A 382 3.22 15.39 11.84
N PRO A 383 4.41 15.39 11.24
CA PRO A 383 5.47 16.32 11.62
C PRO A 383 4.93 17.75 11.58
N HIS A 384 5.30 18.55 12.57
CA HIS A 384 4.87 19.96 12.67
C HIS A 384 5.28 20.84 11.48
N ASP A 385 6.08 20.32 10.56
CA ASP A 385 6.51 20.98 9.33
C ASP A 385 5.43 21.10 8.23
N LYS A 386 4.19 20.58 8.45
CA LYS A 386 3.02 20.93 7.60
C LYS A 386 2.75 22.44 7.53
N LYS A 387 3.40 23.26 8.38
CA LYS A 387 3.39 24.73 8.33
C LYS A 387 4.46 25.33 7.41
N CYS A 388 5.08 24.54 6.54
CA CYS A 388 5.86 25.10 5.46
C CYS A 388 4.90 25.75 4.45
N ASN A 389 4.62 27.04 4.63
CA ASN A 389 3.74 27.81 3.73
C ASN A 389 4.19 27.81 2.26
N CYS A 390 5.41 27.39 1.97
CA CYS A 390 5.91 27.29 0.60
C CYS A 390 5.34 26.09 -0.18
N CYS A 391 4.74 25.09 0.47
CA CYS A 391 4.12 23.94 -0.22
C CYS A 391 2.65 24.21 -0.60
N ASN A 392 1.98 25.19 0.04
CA ASN A 392 0.57 25.47 -0.16
C ASN A 392 0.28 26.48 -1.29
N GLU A 393 1.27 27.14 -1.86
CA GLU A 393 1.04 28.15 -2.93
C GLU A 393 1.11 27.60 -4.35
N MET A 394 1.27 26.27 -4.53
CA MET A 394 1.35 25.64 -5.84
C MET A 394 0.38 24.44 -6.00
N MET A 395 -0.77 24.47 -5.32
CA MET A 395 -1.89 23.59 -5.67
C MET A 395 -2.94 24.33 -6.47
#